data_1ec77cb1a016d26de32dd8dd316e7427
#
_entry.id   1ec77cb1a016d26de32dd8dd316e7427
#
_cell.length_a   1.000
_cell.length_b   1.000
_cell.length_c   1.000
_cell.angle_alpha   90.00
_cell.angle_beta   90.00
_cell.angle_gamma   90.00
#
_symmetry.space_group_name_H-M   'P 1'
#
loop_
_entity.id
_entity.type
_entity.pdbx_description
1 polymer ?
#
loop_
_entity_poly.entity_id
_entity_poly.type
_entity_poly.pdbx_seq_one_letter_code
_entity_poly.pdbx_strand_id
1 'polypeptide(L)'
;HNMMVSHARAVKLYKDKGYKGEIGVVHALPTKYPLDPENPADVRAAELEDIIHNKFILDATYLGHYSDATMEGVNHILSVNGGSLDLRDEDFAALEAAKDLNDFLGINYYMSDWMEAFDGETEIIHNGKGEKGSSKYQIKGVGRRVAPDYVPRTDWDWIIYPQGLYDQIMRVKADYPNYKKIYITE
;
A
#
# COMPACT_ATOMS: atom_id res chain seq x y z
N HIS A 1 7.05 7.79 4.76
CA HIS A 1 8.36 8.17 4.21
C HIS A 1 9.50 7.69 5.09
N ASN A 2 9.63 8.20 6.32
CA ASN A 2 10.78 7.93 7.21
C ASN A 2 11.05 6.43 7.48
N MET A 3 10.02 5.59 7.54
CA MET A 3 10.21 4.14 7.66
C MET A 3 10.94 3.56 6.45
N MET A 4 10.59 4.01 5.24
CA MET A 4 11.25 3.56 4.01
C MET A 4 12.70 4.03 3.93
N VAL A 5 12.98 5.26 4.34
CA VAL A 5 14.36 5.78 4.45
C VAL A 5 15.18 4.98 5.48
N SER A 6 14.59 4.66 6.63
CA SER A 6 15.24 3.83 7.64
C SER A 6 15.55 2.42 7.11
N HIS A 7 14.58 1.79 6.41
CA HIS A 7 14.80 0.52 5.75
C HIS A 7 15.93 0.60 4.71
N ALA A 8 15.91 1.60 3.84
CA ALA A 8 16.94 1.80 2.80
C ALA A 8 18.34 1.89 3.40
N ARG A 9 18.49 2.70 4.46
CA ARG A 9 19.76 2.83 5.18
C ARG A 9 20.20 1.52 5.85
N ALA A 10 19.26 0.75 6.41
CA ALA A 10 19.56 -0.55 7.03
C ALA A 10 20.00 -1.58 6.00
N VAL A 11 19.31 -1.70 4.88
CA VAL A 11 19.66 -2.61 3.78
C VAL A 11 21.05 -2.27 3.22
N LYS A 12 21.29 -0.98 2.96
CA LYS A 12 22.59 -0.54 2.44
C LYS A 12 23.72 -0.88 3.45
N LEU A 13 23.53 -0.57 4.73
CA LEU A 13 24.52 -0.90 5.76
C LEU A 13 24.78 -2.41 5.85
N TYR A 14 23.73 -3.23 5.78
CA TYR A 14 23.85 -4.68 5.80
C TYR A 14 24.74 -5.20 4.64
N LYS A 15 24.48 -4.70 3.43
CA LYS A 15 25.26 -5.06 2.23
C LYS A 15 26.71 -4.55 2.31
N ASP A 16 26.93 -3.31 2.74
CA ASP A 16 28.26 -2.72 2.88
C ASP A 16 29.13 -3.47 3.91
N LYS A 17 28.50 -4.02 4.96
CA LYS A 17 29.19 -4.87 5.94
C LYS A 17 29.52 -6.27 5.42
N GLY A 18 29.05 -6.66 4.25
CA GLY A 18 29.30 -7.95 3.63
C GLY A 18 28.69 -9.14 4.38
N TYR A 19 27.62 -8.93 5.12
CA TYR A 19 26.87 -10.01 5.78
C TYR A 19 26.30 -11.00 4.74
N LYS A 20 26.26 -12.29 5.10
CA LYS A 20 25.98 -13.38 4.15
C LYS A 20 24.50 -13.79 4.03
N GLY A 21 23.64 -13.28 4.87
CA GLY A 21 22.22 -13.59 4.79
C GLY A 21 21.48 -12.80 3.69
N GLU A 22 20.23 -13.17 3.43
CA GLU A 22 19.30 -12.36 2.64
C GLU A 22 18.67 -11.27 3.50
N ILE A 23 18.47 -10.11 2.92
CA ILE A 23 17.78 -8.99 3.56
C ILE A 23 16.70 -8.46 2.61
N GLY A 24 15.52 -8.17 3.14
CA GLY A 24 14.41 -7.63 2.38
C GLY A 24 13.44 -6.89 3.30
N VAL A 25 12.28 -6.60 2.78
CA VAL A 25 11.21 -5.90 3.49
C VAL A 25 9.91 -6.70 3.41
N VAL A 26 9.09 -6.58 4.45
CA VAL A 26 7.73 -7.13 4.48
C VAL A 26 6.73 -5.97 4.47
N HIS A 27 5.78 -6.01 3.56
CA HIS A 27 4.71 -5.04 3.44
C HIS A 27 3.34 -5.72 3.49
N ALA A 28 2.40 -5.12 4.21
CA ALA A 28 0.99 -5.47 4.10
C ALA A 28 0.41 -4.81 2.84
N LEU A 29 0.04 -5.61 1.85
CA LEU A 29 -0.34 -5.14 0.52
C LEU A 29 -1.75 -5.63 0.12
N PRO A 30 -2.81 -5.06 0.69
CA PRO A 30 -4.17 -5.37 0.26
C PRO A 30 -4.46 -4.81 -1.13
N THR A 31 -5.06 -5.63 -2.00
CA THR A 31 -5.46 -5.19 -3.34
C THR A 31 -6.68 -4.28 -3.26
N LYS A 32 -6.69 -3.22 -4.04
CA LYS A 32 -7.77 -2.23 -4.08
C LYS A 32 -8.55 -2.34 -5.37
N TYR A 33 -9.86 -2.44 -5.27
CA TYR A 33 -10.80 -2.51 -6.39
C TYR A 33 -11.82 -1.37 -6.30
N PRO A 34 -12.25 -0.79 -7.42
CA PRO A 34 -13.43 0.07 -7.42
C PRO A 34 -14.69 -0.77 -7.12
N LEU A 35 -15.65 -0.22 -6.39
CA LEU A 35 -16.93 -0.89 -6.16
C LEU A 35 -17.67 -1.06 -7.49
N ASP A 36 -17.74 0.00 -8.27
CA ASP A 36 -18.23 0.00 -9.64
C ASP A 36 -17.11 0.42 -10.61
N PRO A 37 -16.58 -0.52 -11.42
CA PRO A 37 -15.48 -0.21 -12.35
C PRO A 37 -15.91 0.72 -13.50
N GLU A 38 -17.20 0.90 -13.74
CA GLU A 38 -17.73 1.85 -14.74
C GLU A 38 -17.94 3.25 -14.16
N ASN A 39 -17.85 3.40 -12.82
CA ASN A 39 -17.95 4.69 -12.14
C ASN A 39 -16.54 5.31 -11.98
N PRO A 40 -16.19 6.39 -12.70
CA PRO A 40 -14.87 7.02 -12.60
C PRO A 40 -14.52 7.49 -11.17
N ALA A 41 -15.52 7.83 -10.35
CA ALA A 41 -15.30 8.27 -8.98
C ALA A 41 -14.89 7.11 -8.06
N ASP A 42 -15.46 5.91 -8.25
CA ASP A 42 -15.06 4.72 -7.51
C ASP A 42 -13.67 4.22 -7.97
N VAL A 43 -13.39 4.30 -9.27
CA VAL A 43 -12.05 4.01 -9.81
C VAL A 43 -11.02 4.93 -9.15
N ARG A 44 -11.31 6.23 -9.09
CA ARG A 44 -10.40 7.19 -8.43
C ARG A 44 -10.24 6.92 -6.94
N ALA A 45 -11.30 6.54 -6.24
CA ALA A 45 -11.23 6.16 -4.82
C ALA A 45 -10.30 4.95 -4.60
N ALA A 46 -10.41 3.93 -5.44
CA ALA A 46 -9.54 2.75 -5.38
C ALA A 46 -8.07 3.10 -5.70
N GLU A 47 -7.81 3.96 -6.68
CA GLU A 47 -6.46 4.45 -7.01
C GLU A 47 -5.82 5.22 -5.86
N LEU A 48 -6.56 6.14 -5.23
CA LEU A 48 -6.06 6.93 -4.10
C LEU A 48 -5.75 6.05 -2.89
N GLU A 49 -6.63 5.10 -2.61
CA GLU A 49 -6.42 4.13 -1.53
C GLU A 49 -5.21 3.22 -1.80
N ASP A 50 -5.02 2.81 -3.06
CA ASP A 50 -3.85 2.05 -3.48
C ASP A 50 -2.56 2.85 -3.35
N ILE A 51 -2.58 4.13 -3.67
CA ILE A 51 -1.45 5.04 -3.50
C ILE A 51 -1.01 5.07 -2.04
N ILE A 52 -1.93 5.24 -1.09
CA ILE A 52 -1.59 5.35 0.34
C ILE A 52 -1.06 4.04 0.91
N HIS A 53 -1.69 2.92 0.57
CA HIS A 53 -1.37 1.63 1.18
C HIS A 53 -0.25 0.88 0.48
N ASN A 54 -0.17 0.99 -0.85
CA ASN A 54 0.71 0.13 -1.64
C ASN A 54 1.78 0.92 -2.38
N LYS A 55 1.39 1.85 -3.28
CA LYS A 55 2.36 2.50 -4.16
C LYS A 55 3.37 3.35 -3.42
N PHE A 56 2.94 4.10 -2.40
CA PHE A 56 3.82 4.96 -1.63
C PHE A 56 4.98 4.20 -0.98
N ILE A 57 4.76 2.99 -0.49
CA ILE A 57 5.82 2.18 0.09
C ILE A 57 6.61 1.40 -0.96
N LEU A 58 5.95 0.91 -2.02
CA LEU A 58 6.61 0.15 -3.09
C LEU A 58 7.48 1.03 -3.97
N ASP A 59 7.04 2.24 -4.33
CA ASP A 59 7.82 3.22 -5.06
C ASP A 59 9.12 3.55 -4.31
N ALA A 60 9.02 3.89 -3.03
CA ALA A 60 10.18 4.15 -2.18
C ALA A 60 11.13 2.94 -2.09
N THR A 61 10.59 1.72 -2.07
CA THR A 61 11.38 0.49 -1.91
C THR A 61 12.09 0.08 -3.20
N TYR A 62 11.40 0.21 -4.35
CA TYR A 62 11.87 -0.37 -5.62
C TYR A 62 12.17 0.64 -6.72
N LEU A 63 11.59 1.84 -6.70
CA LEU A 63 11.97 2.92 -7.62
C LEU A 63 13.05 3.84 -7.03
N GLY A 64 13.18 3.90 -5.70
CA GLY A 64 14.07 4.84 -5.01
C GLY A 64 13.53 6.27 -4.98
N HIS A 65 12.34 6.49 -5.49
CA HIS A 65 11.62 7.76 -5.51
C HIS A 65 10.11 7.50 -5.56
N TYR A 66 9.31 8.53 -5.48
CA TYR A 66 7.87 8.44 -5.72
C TYR A 66 7.56 8.81 -7.17
N SER A 67 6.75 8.01 -7.86
CA SER A 67 6.27 8.34 -9.19
C SER A 67 5.37 9.59 -9.16
N ASP A 68 5.27 10.28 -10.30
CA ASP A 68 4.42 11.48 -10.42
C ASP A 68 2.98 11.19 -10.03
N ALA A 69 2.44 10.03 -10.46
CA ALA A 69 1.08 9.61 -10.11
C ALA A 69 0.91 9.38 -8.60
N THR A 70 1.92 8.78 -7.94
CA THR A 70 1.92 8.60 -6.48
C THR A 70 1.93 9.95 -5.78
N MET A 71 2.78 10.87 -6.19
CA MET A 71 2.87 12.20 -5.58
C MET A 71 1.65 13.06 -5.84
N GLU A 72 1.03 12.98 -7.02
CA GLU A 72 -0.25 13.64 -7.31
C GLU A 72 -1.34 13.19 -6.31
N GLY A 73 -1.51 11.87 -6.14
CA GLY A 73 -2.50 11.34 -5.20
C GLY A 73 -2.21 11.70 -3.75
N VAL A 74 -0.95 11.60 -3.31
CA VAL A 74 -0.52 11.99 -1.96
C VAL A 74 -0.79 13.49 -1.72
N ASN A 75 -0.42 14.36 -2.66
CA ASN A 75 -0.65 15.80 -2.54
C ASN A 75 -2.14 16.15 -2.50
N HIS A 76 -2.97 15.45 -3.30
CA HIS A 76 -4.42 15.58 -3.22
C HIS A 76 -4.92 15.28 -1.80
N ILE A 77 -4.56 14.13 -1.25
CA ILE A 77 -5.00 13.70 0.09
C ILE A 77 -4.53 14.67 1.17
N LEU A 78 -3.27 15.11 1.10
CA LEU A 78 -2.72 16.08 2.04
C LEU A 78 -3.44 17.43 1.95
N SER A 79 -3.73 17.91 0.74
CA SER A 79 -4.42 19.19 0.54
C SER A 79 -5.82 19.20 1.14
N VAL A 80 -6.57 18.10 0.98
CA VAL A 80 -7.93 17.94 1.52
C VAL A 80 -7.94 17.83 3.04
N ASN A 81 -6.90 17.22 3.62
CA ASN A 81 -6.81 16.95 5.06
C ASN A 81 -5.90 17.94 5.83
N GLY A 82 -5.34 18.94 5.17
CA GLY A 82 -4.51 19.96 5.81
C GLY A 82 -3.13 19.44 6.25
N GLY A 83 -2.61 18.40 5.58
CA GLY A 83 -1.31 17.80 5.88
C GLY A 83 -0.18 18.30 5.00
N SER A 84 1.05 17.93 5.35
CA SER A 84 2.26 18.14 4.55
C SER A 84 3.25 16.99 4.76
N LEU A 85 4.11 16.77 3.75
CA LEU A 85 5.26 15.87 3.85
C LEU A 85 6.54 16.67 3.81
N ASP A 86 7.47 16.32 4.70
CA ASP A 86 8.85 16.79 4.65
C ASP A 86 9.69 15.74 3.88
N LEU A 87 10.02 16.06 2.65
CA LEU A 87 10.80 15.21 1.74
C LEU A 87 12.12 15.89 1.44
N ARG A 88 13.23 15.27 1.83
CA ARG A 88 14.57 15.85 1.71
C ARG A 88 15.38 15.12 0.65
N ASP A 89 16.26 15.83 -0.03
CA ASP A 89 17.15 15.28 -1.07
C ASP A 89 18.00 14.12 -0.53
N GLU A 90 18.47 14.23 0.71
CA GLU A 90 19.27 13.19 1.37
C GLU A 90 18.48 11.89 1.60
N ASP A 91 17.18 11.97 1.77
CA ASP A 91 16.30 10.81 1.92
C ASP A 91 16.11 10.10 0.58
N PHE A 92 15.91 10.86 -0.50
CA PHE A 92 15.87 10.30 -1.86
C PHE A 92 17.20 9.67 -2.27
N ALA A 93 18.33 10.27 -1.92
CA ALA A 93 19.63 9.67 -2.14
C ALA A 93 19.78 8.31 -1.42
N ALA A 94 19.24 8.18 -0.22
CA ALA A 94 19.25 6.92 0.53
C ALA A 94 18.33 5.86 -0.12
N LEU A 95 17.12 6.26 -0.55
CA LEU A 95 16.19 5.35 -1.25
C LEU A 95 16.79 4.86 -2.57
N GLU A 96 17.31 5.76 -3.39
CA GLU A 96 17.94 5.42 -4.68
C GLU A 96 19.12 4.46 -4.50
N ALA A 97 19.95 4.67 -3.49
CA ALA A 97 21.08 3.80 -3.20
C ALA A 97 20.69 2.37 -2.76
N ALA A 98 19.43 2.16 -2.35
CA ALA A 98 18.96 0.88 -1.82
C ALA A 98 17.95 0.14 -2.71
N LYS A 99 17.39 0.77 -3.74
CA LYS A 99 16.28 0.21 -4.53
C LYS A 99 16.52 -1.17 -5.12
N ASP A 100 17.76 -1.52 -5.44
CA ASP A 100 18.16 -2.80 -6.02
C ASP A 100 18.81 -3.76 -5.01
N LEU A 101 18.88 -3.37 -3.74
CA LEU A 101 19.61 -4.13 -2.71
C LEU A 101 18.74 -5.13 -1.94
N ASN A 102 17.42 -5.03 -2.02
CA ASN A 102 16.51 -5.99 -1.41
C ASN A 102 16.67 -7.37 -2.07
N ASP A 103 16.86 -8.42 -1.28
CA ASP A 103 16.92 -9.79 -1.77
C ASP A 103 15.53 -10.42 -1.93
N PHE A 104 14.54 -9.90 -1.18
CA PHE A 104 13.15 -10.36 -1.27
C PHE A 104 12.15 -9.25 -0.89
N LEU A 105 10.93 -9.43 -1.35
CA LEU A 105 9.72 -8.77 -0.85
C LEU A 105 8.88 -9.81 -0.11
N GLY A 106 8.61 -9.57 1.17
CA GLY A 106 7.58 -10.29 1.91
C GLY A 106 6.23 -9.58 1.72
N ILE A 107 5.19 -10.34 1.47
CA ILE A 107 3.83 -9.84 1.36
C ILE A 107 2.99 -10.44 2.48
N ASN A 108 2.47 -9.59 3.36
CA ASN A 108 1.37 -9.92 4.25
C ASN A 108 0.08 -9.59 3.54
N TYR A 109 -0.76 -10.59 3.30
CA TYR A 109 -2.02 -10.42 2.60
C TYR A 109 -3.17 -10.99 3.40
N TYR A 110 -4.04 -10.11 3.88
CA TYR A 110 -5.17 -10.50 4.72
C TYR A 110 -6.51 -10.39 4.00
N MET A 111 -6.63 -9.41 3.09
CA MET A 111 -7.90 -9.09 2.45
C MET A 111 -7.69 -8.22 1.19
N SER A 112 -8.72 -8.13 0.38
CA SER A 112 -8.87 -7.07 -0.62
C SER A 112 -9.87 -6.03 -0.14
N ASP A 113 -9.79 -4.83 -0.68
CA ASP A 113 -10.73 -3.74 -0.40
C ASP A 113 -11.45 -3.31 -1.68
N TRP A 114 -12.76 -3.12 -1.58
CA TRP A 114 -13.55 -2.41 -2.57
C TRP A 114 -13.81 -1.00 -2.09
N MET A 115 -13.52 -0.04 -2.96
CA MET A 115 -13.61 1.38 -2.66
C MET A 115 -14.75 2.03 -3.43
N GLU A 116 -15.56 2.79 -2.73
CA GLU A 116 -16.61 3.63 -3.27
C GLU A 116 -16.25 5.10 -3.03
N ALA A 117 -16.60 5.96 -3.96
CA ALA A 117 -16.47 7.41 -3.80
C ALA A 117 -17.24 7.90 -2.57
N PHE A 118 -16.62 8.80 -1.81
CA PHE A 118 -17.20 9.31 -0.58
C PHE A 118 -16.71 10.75 -0.32
N ASP A 119 -17.62 11.65 0.00
CA ASP A 119 -17.37 13.09 0.21
C ASP A 119 -17.50 13.55 1.67
N GLY A 120 -17.68 12.59 2.59
CA GLY A 120 -17.81 12.87 4.02
C GLY A 120 -16.49 12.92 4.79
N GLU A 121 -16.58 13.09 6.11
CA GLU A 121 -15.44 13.18 7.00
C GLU A 121 -14.78 11.81 7.24
N THR A 122 -13.50 11.83 7.61
CA THR A 122 -12.74 10.62 7.96
C THR A 122 -13.33 9.96 9.20
N GLU A 123 -13.63 8.66 9.09
CA GLU A 123 -14.02 7.81 10.21
C GLU A 123 -13.43 6.42 10.05
N ILE A 124 -12.63 5.99 11.02
CA ILE A 124 -12.02 4.65 11.03
C ILE A 124 -12.43 3.95 12.34
N ILE A 125 -13.20 2.86 12.20
CA ILE A 125 -13.62 2.01 13.31
C ILE A 125 -13.16 0.59 13.02
N HIS A 126 -12.28 0.06 13.88
CA HIS A 126 -11.85 -1.32 13.81
C HIS A 126 -12.81 -2.23 14.58
N ASN A 127 -13.19 -3.34 13.97
CA ASN A 127 -14.00 -4.37 14.63
C ASN A 127 -13.16 -5.16 15.64
N GLY A 128 -12.76 -4.52 16.74
CA GLY A 128 -11.92 -5.14 17.79
C GLY A 128 -12.63 -6.16 18.68
N LYS A 129 -13.97 -6.32 18.52
CA LYS A 129 -14.78 -7.27 19.31
C LYS A 129 -15.30 -8.46 18.49
N GLY A 130 -15.01 -8.51 17.18
CA GLY A 130 -15.55 -9.54 16.29
C GLY A 130 -17.04 -9.38 15.98
N GLU A 131 -17.61 -8.19 16.17
CA GLU A 131 -19.01 -7.91 15.85
C GLU A 131 -19.12 -7.57 14.35
N LYS A 132 -19.58 -8.55 13.57
CA LYS A 132 -19.66 -8.46 12.12
C LYS A 132 -20.52 -7.26 11.66
N GLY A 133 -19.98 -6.47 10.73
CA GLY A 133 -20.62 -5.26 10.23
C GLY A 133 -20.31 -4.00 11.05
N SER A 134 -19.51 -4.08 12.10
CA SER A 134 -19.18 -2.92 12.96
C SER A 134 -17.98 -2.12 12.48
N SER A 135 -17.15 -2.64 11.58
CA SER A 135 -16.01 -1.91 11.06
C SER A 135 -16.45 -0.82 10.08
N LYS A 136 -15.78 0.32 10.14
CA LYS A 136 -15.89 1.40 9.14
C LYS A 136 -14.51 1.82 8.70
N TYR A 137 -14.37 2.11 7.44
CA TYR A 137 -13.18 2.69 6.88
C TYR A 137 -13.57 3.67 5.79
N GLN A 138 -13.45 4.93 6.08
CA GLN A 138 -13.71 6.04 5.17
C GLN A 138 -12.72 7.16 5.43
N ILE A 139 -12.16 7.71 4.37
CA ILE A 139 -11.15 8.76 4.41
C ILE A 139 -11.58 9.91 3.51
N LYS A 140 -11.68 11.10 4.10
CA LYS A 140 -11.99 12.33 3.39
C LYS A 140 -11.02 12.55 2.24
N GLY A 141 -11.56 12.79 1.04
CA GLY A 141 -10.76 13.00 -0.18
C GLY A 141 -10.19 11.72 -0.80
N VAL A 142 -10.51 10.55 -0.26
CA VAL A 142 -10.12 9.24 -0.81
C VAL A 142 -11.36 8.44 -1.21
N GLY A 143 -12.16 8.02 -0.25
CA GLY A 143 -13.30 7.15 -0.47
C GLY A 143 -13.65 6.37 0.79
N ARG A 144 -14.55 5.41 0.64
CA ARG A 144 -14.90 4.48 1.72
C ARG A 144 -14.81 3.03 1.26
N ARG A 145 -14.46 2.16 2.19
CA ARG A 145 -14.47 0.72 1.98
C ARG A 145 -15.89 0.19 2.04
N VAL A 146 -16.25 -0.62 1.06
CA VAL A 146 -17.52 -1.33 0.99
C VAL A 146 -17.23 -2.81 0.75
N ALA A 147 -17.98 -3.68 1.39
CA ALA A 147 -17.90 -5.12 1.11
C ALA A 147 -19.03 -5.47 0.13
N PRO A 148 -18.71 -5.90 -1.10
CA PRO A 148 -19.74 -6.37 -2.04
C PRO A 148 -20.49 -7.57 -1.47
N ASP A 149 -21.79 -7.68 -1.75
CA ASP A 149 -22.65 -8.75 -1.22
C ASP A 149 -22.22 -10.16 -1.69
N TYR A 150 -21.54 -10.23 -2.83
CA TYR A 150 -21.09 -11.51 -3.42
C TYR A 150 -19.79 -12.05 -2.85
N VAL A 151 -19.10 -11.29 -1.96
CA VAL A 151 -17.85 -11.76 -1.32
C VAL A 151 -18.07 -12.07 0.15
N PRO A 152 -17.59 -13.24 0.62
CA PRO A 152 -17.68 -13.59 2.03
C PRO A 152 -16.73 -12.72 2.88
N ARG A 153 -17.08 -12.57 4.16
CA ARG A 153 -16.27 -11.87 5.16
C ARG A 153 -16.05 -12.74 6.38
N THR A 154 -14.91 -12.54 7.02
CA THR A 154 -14.65 -13.09 8.36
C THR A 154 -15.54 -12.38 9.40
N ASP A 155 -15.51 -12.88 10.65
CA ASP A 155 -16.19 -12.20 11.76
C ASP A 155 -15.54 -10.86 12.15
N TRP A 156 -14.33 -10.60 11.66
CA TRP A 156 -13.60 -9.32 11.76
C TRP A 156 -13.89 -8.34 10.61
N ASP A 157 -14.88 -8.63 9.77
CA ASP A 157 -15.24 -7.88 8.55
C ASP A 157 -14.18 -7.88 7.45
N TRP A 158 -13.18 -8.75 7.53
CA TRP A 158 -12.18 -8.87 6.48
C TRP A 158 -12.74 -9.62 5.30
N ILE A 159 -12.57 -9.05 4.12
CA ILE A 159 -13.11 -9.60 2.88
C ILE A 159 -12.24 -10.77 2.42
N ILE A 160 -12.86 -11.93 2.20
CA ILE A 160 -12.18 -13.15 1.75
C ILE A 160 -12.19 -13.17 0.23
N TYR A 161 -11.06 -12.83 -0.40
CA TYR A 161 -10.94 -12.78 -1.86
C TYR A 161 -9.53 -13.22 -2.31
N PRO A 162 -9.31 -14.54 -2.49
CA PRO A 162 -7.99 -15.09 -2.84
C PRO A 162 -7.42 -14.56 -4.16
N GLN A 163 -8.29 -14.22 -5.15
CA GLN A 163 -7.87 -13.63 -6.41
C GLN A 163 -7.06 -12.34 -6.19
N GLY A 164 -7.37 -11.57 -5.15
CA GLY A 164 -6.65 -10.34 -4.84
C GLY A 164 -5.16 -10.56 -4.55
N LEU A 165 -4.79 -11.67 -3.92
CA LEU A 165 -3.37 -11.99 -3.73
C LEU A 165 -2.66 -12.22 -5.08
N TYR A 166 -3.31 -12.95 -5.99
CA TYR A 166 -2.78 -13.14 -7.33
C TYR A 166 -2.61 -11.80 -8.06
N ASP A 167 -3.64 -10.96 -8.05
CA ASP A 167 -3.62 -9.66 -8.71
C ASP A 167 -2.54 -8.75 -8.14
N GLN A 168 -2.35 -8.77 -6.80
CA GLN A 168 -1.29 -8.01 -6.13
C GLN A 168 0.11 -8.46 -6.55
N ILE A 169 0.35 -9.77 -6.61
CA ILE A 169 1.64 -10.32 -7.06
C ILE A 169 1.90 -9.95 -8.52
N MET A 170 0.89 -10.07 -9.39
CA MET A 170 1.02 -9.73 -10.81
C MET A 170 1.30 -8.25 -11.02
N ARG A 171 0.67 -7.39 -10.22
CA ARG A 171 0.95 -5.94 -10.23
C ARG A 171 2.37 -5.62 -9.78
N VAL A 172 2.82 -6.17 -8.65
CA VAL A 172 4.23 -6.01 -8.21
C VAL A 172 5.19 -6.43 -9.31
N LYS A 173 4.91 -7.55 -9.97
CA LYS A 173 5.73 -8.05 -11.08
C LYS A 173 5.76 -7.11 -12.28
N ALA A 174 4.66 -6.44 -12.58
CA ALA A 174 4.56 -5.50 -13.70
C ALA A 174 5.21 -4.14 -13.40
N ASP A 175 4.91 -3.58 -12.21
CA ASP A 175 5.28 -2.20 -11.88
C ASP A 175 6.68 -2.08 -11.26
N TYR A 176 7.19 -3.15 -10.64
CA TYR A 176 8.48 -3.18 -9.92
C TYR A 176 9.36 -4.35 -10.36
N PRO A 177 9.80 -4.40 -11.63
CA PRO A 177 10.48 -5.57 -12.21
C PRO A 177 11.85 -5.88 -11.60
N ASN A 178 12.39 -5.01 -10.75
CA ASN A 178 13.65 -5.21 -10.03
C ASN A 178 13.50 -5.99 -8.71
N TYR A 179 12.28 -6.44 -8.34
CA TYR A 179 12.16 -7.41 -7.26
C TYR A 179 12.90 -8.71 -7.63
N LYS A 180 13.49 -9.40 -6.65
CA LYS A 180 14.24 -10.65 -6.87
C LYS A 180 13.44 -11.89 -6.49
N LYS A 181 12.81 -11.86 -5.32
CA LYS A 181 11.97 -12.94 -4.78
C LYS A 181 10.75 -12.34 -4.10
N ILE A 182 9.65 -13.08 -4.10
CA ILE A 182 8.46 -12.77 -3.31
C ILE A 182 8.23 -13.92 -2.34
N TYR A 183 8.04 -13.61 -1.08
CA TYR A 183 7.54 -14.52 -0.06
C TYR A 183 6.17 -14.07 0.40
N ILE A 184 5.22 -14.99 0.50
CA ILE A 184 3.98 -14.73 1.22
C ILE A 184 4.26 -15.05 2.68
N THR A 185 4.31 -14.02 3.50
CA THR A 185 4.77 -14.10 4.89
C THR A 185 3.62 -14.22 5.88
N GLU A 186 2.43 -13.72 5.49
CA GLU A 186 1.17 -13.91 6.22
C GLU A 186 -0.01 -13.92 5.24
#